data_d89733e733215de12b52483c3c32f3e8
#
_entry.id   d89733e733215de12b52483c3c32f3e8
#
_cell.length_a   1.000
_cell.length_b   1.000
_cell.length_c   1.000
_cell.angle_alpha   90.00
_cell.angle_beta   90.00
_cell.angle_gamma   90.00
#
_symmetry.space_group_name_H-M   'P 1'
#
loop_
_entity.id
_entity.type
_entity.pdbx_description
1 polymer ?
#
loop_
_entity_poly.entity_id
_entity_poly.type
_entity_poly.pdbx_seq_one_letter_code
_entity_poly.pdbx_strand_id
1 'polypeptide(L)'
;MEKKRFNKYQFIFILLIFMMLPLSGAFAQKHITSHVTVTCYQPVKSQCDSKPLVTSDGSSINLRHLKSGKIKWCAVSRDLLWMFPKNKPKRVWIEGMGIYEVKDVMNKRFSHRVDILLHPKNSKLVFYNNVKIKILQ
;
A
#
# COMPACT_ATOMS: atom_id res chain seq x y z
N MET A 1 55.09 3.09 -29.20
CA MET A 1 54.04 2.76 -28.19
C MET A 1 54.62 2.97 -26.79
N GLU A 2 54.32 4.10 -26.15
CA GLU A 2 54.76 4.39 -24.78
C GLU A 2 53.87 3.60 -23.81
N LYS A 3 54.47 2.66 -23.09
CA LYS A 3 53.85 2.01 -21.95
C LYS A 3 53.81 3.00 -20.77
N LYS A 4 52.61 3.63 -20.51
CA LYS A 4 52.39 4.40 -19.29
C LYS A 4 52.57 3.47 -18.07
N ARG A 5 53.71 3.62 -17.37
CA ARG A 5 53.91 2.99 -16.07
C ARG A 5 53.04 3.69 -15.05
N PHE A 6 52.01 3.01 -14.52
CA PHE A 6 51.25 3.49 -13.42
C PHE A 6 52.14 3.61 -12.17
N ASN A 7 52.13 4.77 -11.54
CA ASN A 7 52.93 5.02 -10.34
C ASN A 7 52.30 4.27 -9.17
N LYS A 8 53.15 3.69 -8.28
CA LYS A 8 52.78 2.97 -7.05
C LYS A 8 51.70 3.69 -6.26
N TYR A 9 51.72 5.02 -6.21
CA TYR A 9 50.74 5.84 -5.49
C TYR A 9 49.37 5.94 -6.19
N GLN A 10 49.33 5.84 -7.52
CA GLN A 10 48.07 5.78 -8.27
C GLN A 10 47.33 4.47 -8.01
N PHE A 11 48.05 3.37 -7.83
CA PHE A 11 47.43 2.07 -7.47
C PHE A 11 46.83 2.09 -6.07
N ILE A 12 47.53 2.70 -5.12
CA ILE A 12 47.03 2.85 -3.73
C ILE A 12 45.80 3.76 -3.68
N PHE A 13 45.77 4.84 -4.47
CA PHE A 13 44.65 5.78 -4.52
C PHE A 13 43.39 5.13 -5.14
N ILE A 14 43.54 4.32 -6.18
CA ILE A 14 42.45 3.54 -6.79
C ILE A 14 41.93 2.48 -5.80
N LEU A 15 42.80 1.82 -5.07
CA LEU A 15 42.41 0.81 -4.07
C LEU A 15 41.62 1.44 -2.90
N LEU A 16 42.02 2.65 -2.46
CA LEU A 16 41.31 3.39 -1.41
C LEU A 16 39.93 3.90 -1.88
N ILE A 17 39.80 4.32 -3.14
CA ILE A 17 38.49 4.73 -3.70
C ILE A 17 37.55 3.52 -3.80
N PHE A 18 38.05 2.32 -4.13
CA PHE A 18 37.25 1.12 -4.19
C PHE A 18 36.77 0.62 -2.81
N MET A 19 37.51 0.95 -1.75
CA MET A 19 37.15 0.63 -0.37
C MET A 19 36.09 1.58 0.21
N MET A 20 35.85 2.73 -0.43
CA MET A 20 34.84 3.73 -0.01
C MET A 20 33.50 3.60 -0.76
N LEU A 21 33.32 2.58 -1.58
CA LEU A 21 32.01 2.26 -2.12
C LEU A 21 31.11 1.85 -0.93
N PRO A 22 30.06 2.61 -0.61
CA PRO A 22 29.13 2.18 0.42
C PRO A 22 28.57 0.83 -0.04
N LEU A 23 28.74 -0.21 0.77
CA LEU A 23 27.96 -1.42 0.66
C LEU A 23 26.51 -1.01 0.90
N SER A 24 25.85 -0.54 -0.16
CA SER A 24 24.42 -0.33 -0.16
C SER A 24 23.79 -1.72 -0.08
N GLY A 25 23.81 -2.28 1.14
CA GLY A 25 22.99 -3.42 1.47
C GLY A 25 21.56 -3.02 1.17
N ALA A 26 21.05 -3.43 0.02
CA ALA A 26 19.63 -3.37 -0.27
C ALA A 26 18.95 -4.22 0.81
N PHE A 27 18.56 -3.60 1.92
CA PHE A 27 17.65 -4.21 2.87
C PHE A 27 16.39 -4.53 2.09
N ALA A 28 16.26 -5.78 1.65
CA ALA A 28 15.03 -6.28 1.06
C ALA A 28 13.93 -6.09 2.10
N GLN A 29 13.13 -5.05 1.94
CA GLN A 29 12.01 -4.76 2.83
C GLN A 29 11.04 -5.94 2.72
N LYS A 30 10.97 -6.75 3.78
CA LYS A 30 10.10 -7.92 3.83
C LYS A 30 8.65 -7.44 3.82
N HIS A 31 8.02 -7.48 2.65
CA HIS A 31 6.60 -7.17 2.53
C HIS A 31 5.76 -8.36 2.99
N ILE A 32 4.79 -8.10 3.85
CA ILE A 32 3.76 -9.08 4.19
C ILE A 32 2.78 -9.15 3.02
N THR A 33 2.56 -10.34 2.49
CA THR A 33 1.64 -10.59 1.36
C THR A 33 0.52 -11.53 1.77
N SER A 34 -0.64 -11.38 1.15
CA SER A 34 -1.78 -12.30 1.29
C SER A 34 -2.58 -12.33 0.01
N HIS A 35 -3.52 -13.27 -0.10
CA HIS A 35 -4.51 -13.31 -1.16
C HIS A 35 -5.89 -13.09 -0.55
N VAL A 36 -6.68 -12.23 -1.16
CA VAL A 36 -7.96 -11.78 -0.62
C VAL A 36 -9.03 -11.71 -1.70
N THR A 37 -10.29 -11.65 -1.29
CA THR A 37 -11.38 -11.19 -2.15
C THR A 37 -11.43 -9.66 -2.11
N VAL A 38 -11.47 -9.02 -3.26
CA VAL A 38 -11.64 -7.57 -3.39
C VAL A 38 -13.04 -7.25 -3.84
N THR A 39 -13.72 -6.40 -3.07
CA THR A 39 -15.08 -5.89 -3.35
C THR A 39 -15.07 -4.37 -3.33
N CYS A 40 -16.24 -3.75 -3.48
CA CYS A 40 -16.37 -2.31 -3.34
C CYS A 40 -17.61 -1.95 -2.54
N TYR A 41 -17.56 -0.79 -1.89
CA TYR A 41 -18.70 -0.19 -1.20
C TYR A 41 -18.80 1.30 -1.51
N GLN A 42 -19.98 1.85 -1.27
CA GLN A 42 -20.26 3.28 -1.43
C GLN A 42 -20.65 3.88 -0.08
N PRO A 43 -20.28 5.14 0.20
CA PRO A 43 -20.59 5.78 1.47
C PRO A 43 -22.05 6.24 1.50
N VAL A 44 -22.97 5.29 1.48
CA VAL A 44 -24.43 5.50 1.51
C VAL A 44 -25.06 4.70 2.65
N LYS A 45 -26.19 5.20 3.19
CA LYS A 45 -26.87 4.60 4.34
C LYS A 45 -27.26 3.14 4.16
N SER A 46 -27.52 2.70 2.93
CA SER A 46 -27.85 1.30 2.62
C SER A 46 -26.67 0.33 2.75
N GLN A 47 -25.43 0.82 2.74
CA GLN A 47 -24.21 0.02 2.80
C GLN A 47 -23.36 0.29 4.04
N CYS A 48 -23.58 1.43 4.70
CA CYS A 48 -22.83 1.87 5.86
C CYS A 48 -23.77 2.06 7.07
N ASP A 49 -23.20 2.43 8.20
CA ASP A 49 -23.94 2.80 9.42
C ASP A 49 -24.65 4.17 9.28
N SER A 50 -25.05 4.73 10.43
CA SER A 50 -25.75 6.03 10.50
C SER A 50 -24.91 7.21 9.98
N LYS A 51 -23.58 7.07 9.89
CA LYS A 51 -22.64 8.12 9.46
C LYS A 51 -21.81 7.67 8.24
N PRO A 52 -22.44 7.51 7.07
CA PRO A 52 -21.78 6.90 5.90
C PRO A 52 -20.58 7.67 5.36
N LEU A 53 -20.44 8.95 5.69
CA LEU A 53 -19.31 9.80 5.29
C LEU A 53 -18.17 9.83 6.33
N VAL A 54 -18.23 8.98 7.36
CA VAL A 54 -17.17 8.87 8.38
C VAL A 54 -16.73 7.41 8.46
N THR A 55 -15.45 7.17 8.31
CA THR A 55 -14.85 5.83 8.40
C THR A 55 -14.62 5.42 9.86
N SER A 56 -14.35 4.15 10.13
CA SER A 56 -14.15 3.63 11.49
C SER A 56 -12.93 4.23 12.19
N ASP A 57 -11.96 4.78 11.47
CA ASP A 57 -10.83 5.53 12.06
C ASP A 57 -11.17 7.02 12.33
N GLY A 58 -12.42 7.45 12.08
CA GLY A 58 -12.89 8.82 12.27
C GLY A 58 -12.59 9.77 11.10
N SER A 59 -12.02 9.29 10.00
CA SER A 59 -11.74 10.13 8.81
C SER A 59 -13.04 10.51 8.10
N SER A 60 -13.16 11.79 7.72
CA SER A 60 -14.30 12.26 6.91
C SER A 60 -14.06 12.07 5.42
N ILE A 61 -15.02 11.46 4.73
CA ILE A 61 -14.96 11.19 3.31
C ILE A 61 -15.32 12.46 2.52
N ASN A 62 -14.35 13.03 1.81
CA ASN A 62 -14.59 14.12 0.87
C ASN A 62 -14.99 13.55 -0.48
N LEU A 63 -16.28 13.65 -0.85
CA LEU A 63 -16.80 13.09 -2.09
C LEU A 63 -16.15 13.68 -3.35
N ARG A 64 -15.75 14.97 -3.34
CA ARG A 64 -15.05 15.59 -4.46
C ARG A 64 -13.67 14.95 -4.67
N HIS A 65 -12.92 14.74 -3.60
CA HIS A 65 -11.61 14.07 -3.65
C HIS A 65 -11.74 12.59 -4.03
N LEU A 66 -12.78 11.92 -3.56
CA LEU A 66 -13.06 10.55 -3.94
C LEU A 66 -13.40 10.43 -5.42
N LYS A 67 -14.25 11.35 -5.96
CA LYS A 67 -14.60 11.39 -7.38
C LYS A 67 -13.39 11.65 -8.28
N SER A 68 -12.50 12.55 -7.87
CA SER A 68 -11.29 12.90 -8.64
C SER A 68 -10.16 11.87 -8.52
N GLY A 69 -10.30 10.84 -7.67
CA GLY A 69 -9.24 9.87 -7.39
C GLY A 69 -8.10 10.41 -6.52
N LYS A 70 -8.26 11.61 -5.95
CA LYS A 70 -7.27 12.20 -5.02
C LYS A 70 -7.14 11.37 -3.73
N ILE A 71 -8.23 10.75 -3.29
CA ILE A 71 -8.23 9.77 -2.20
C ILE A 71 -8.56 8.39 -2.76
N LYS A 72 -7.80 7.40 -2.33
CA LYS A 72 -8.03 5.98 -2.60
C LYS A 72 -8.05 5.27 -1.27
N TRP A 73 -9.23 5.06 -0.72
CA TRP A 73 -9.43 4.43 0.57
C TRP A 73 -10.10 3.08 0.44
N CYS A 74 -9.87 2.23 1.41
CA CYS A 74 -10.53 0.93 1.51
C CYS A 74 -10.81 0.55 2.95
N ALA A 75 -11.73 -0.40 3.13
CA ALA A 75 -11.94 -1.15 4.34
C ALA A 75 -11.22 -2.50 4.24
N VAL A 76 -10.80 -3.06 5.38
CA VAL A 76 -10.26 -4.42 5.45
C VAL A 76 -11.02 -5.25 6.46
N SER A 77 -11.10 -6.55 6.24
CA SER A 77 -11.63 -7.47 7.23
C SER A 77 -10.73 -7.53 8.46
N ARG A 78 -11.33 -7.81 9.62
CA ARG A 78 -10.67 -7.71 10.94
C ARG A 78 -9.48 -8.66 11.08
N ASP A 79 -9.54 -9.80 10.44
CA ASP A 79 -8.50 -10.83 10.42
C ASP A 79 -7.22 -10.39 9.70
N LEU A 80 -7.26 -9.33 8.88
CA LEU A 80 -6.09 -8.75 8.23
C LEU A 80 -5.40 -7.64 9.05
N LEU A 81 -6.04 -7.10 10.08
CA LEU A 81 -5.53 -5.92 10.81
C LEU A 81 -4.16 -6.14 11.47
N TRP A 82 -3.86 -7.35 11.91
CA TRP A 82 -2.58 -7.68 12.53
C TRP A 82 -1.38 -7.57 11.58
N MET A 83 -1.64 -7.61 10.26
CA MET A 83 -0.61 -7.49 9.23
C MET A 83 -0.08 -6.05 9.09
N PHE A 84 -0.84 -5.06 9.58
CA PHE A 84 -0.50 -3.66 9.44
C PHE A 84 0.31 -3.13 10.64
N PRO A 85 1.22 -2.16 10.39
CA PRO A 85 1.96 -1.52 11.47
C PRO A 85 1.02 -0.74 12.40
N LYS A 86 1.30 -0.78 13.71
CA LYS A 86 0.45 -0.12 14.72
C LYS A 86 0.55 1.41 14.68
N ASN A 87 1.75 1.94 14.44
CA ASN A 87 2.07 3.36 14.62
C ASN A 87 2.35 4.11 13.31
N LYS A 88 1.89 3.57 12.19
CA LYS A 88 2.03 4.18 10.86
C LYS A 88 0.72 4.16 10.11
N PRO A 89 0.54 5.01 9.10
CA PRO A 89 -0.60 4.91 8.19
C PRO A 89 -0.69 3.51 7.58
N LYS A 90 -1.86 2.89 7.67
CA LYS A 90 -2.11 1.57 7.09
C LYS A 90 -2.31 1.71 5.60
N ARG A 91 -1.43 1.11 4.80
CA ARG A 91 -1.51 1.13 3.34
C ARG A 91 -1.37 -0.27 2.78
N VAL A 92 -2.11 -0.55 1.72
CA VAL A 92 -2.09 -1.82 1.01
C VAL A 92 -1.95 -1.59 -0.48
N TRP A 93 -1.03 -2.31 -1.10
CA TRP A 93 -0.98 -2.41 -2.56
C TRP A 93 -1.84 -3.60 -2.98
N ILE A 94 -2.73 -3.37 -3.95
CA ILE A 94 -3.65 -4.36 -4.50
C ILE A 94 -3.25 -4.61 -5.95
N GLU A 95 -3.04 -5.86 -6.31
CA GLU A 95 -2.65 -6.25 -7.66
C GLU A 95 -3.64 -5.75 -8.70
N GLY A 96 -3.14 -5.11 -9.76
CA GLY A 96 -3.95 -4.51 -10.82
C GLY A 96 -4.68 -3.21 -10.45
N MET A 97 -4.63 -2.74 -9.19
CA MET A 97 -5.39 -1.56 -8.74
C MET A 97 -4.53 -0.47 -8.10
N GLY A 98 -3.32 -0.82 -7.62
CA GLY A 98 -2.39 0.11 -6.99
C GLY A 98 -2.56 0.24 -5.49
N ILE A 99 -2.17 1.40 -4.94
CA ILE A 99 -2.09 1.63 -3.48
C ILE A 99 -3.36 2.28 -2.96
N TYR A 100 -3.85 1.75 -1.83
CA TYR A 100 -4.99 2.26 -1.07
C TYR A 100 -4.59 2.49 0.39
N GLU A 101 -5.17 3.53 1.00
CA GLU A 101 -5.12 3.74 2.45
C GLU A 101 -6.26 2.99 3.13
N VAL A 102 -5.92 2.23 4.16
CA VAL A 102 -6.92 1.54 4.98
C VAL A 102 -7.45 2.52 6.02
N LYS A 103 -8.69 2.96 5.83
CA LYS A 103 -9.39 3.93 6.68
C LYS A 103 -10.60 3.32 7.38
N ASP A 104 -11.00 2.14 6.98
CA ASP A 104 -12.21 1.52 7.50
C ASP A 104 -12.02 0.04 7.81
N VAL A 105 -12.92 -0.52 8.61
CA VAL A 105 -12.92 -1.91 9.04
C VAL A 105 -14.27 -2.53 8.71
N MET A 106 -14.24 -3.67 8.07
CA MET A 106 -15.44 -4.39 7.67
C MET A 106 -16.16 -5.04 8.87
N ASN A 107 -17.44 -5.35 8.65
CA ASN A 107 -18.22 -6.14 9.61
C ASN A 107 -17.51 -7.49 9.90
N LYS A 108 -17.60 -7.96 11.16
CA LYS A 108 -16.93 -9.20 11.63
C LYS A 108 -17.30 -10.47 10.87
N ARG A 109 -18.42 -10.46 10.11
CA ARG A 109 -18.83 -11.61 9.26
C ARG A 109 -17.93 -11.82 8.04
N PHE A 110 -17.14 -10.82 7.66
CA PHE A 110 -16.24 -10.90 6.51
C PHE A 110 -14.82 -11.24 6.96
N SER A 111 -14.16 -12.11 6.19
CA SER A 111 -12.77 -12.50 6.38
C SER A 111 -12.03 -12.52 5.05
N HIS A 112 -10.70 -12.35 5.08
CA HIS A 112 -9.81 -12.32 3.90
C HIS A 112 -10.35 -11.42 2.77
N ARG A 113 -10.77 -10.20 3.14
CA ARG A 113 -11.42 -9.29 2.21
C ARG A 113 -10.91 -7.86 2.34
N VAL A 114 -10.79 -7.21 1.19
CA VAL A 114 -10.58 -5.76 1.05
C VAL A 114 -11.76 -5.19 0.29
N ASP A 115 -12.31 -4.07 0.77
CA ASP A 115 -13.50 -3.43 0.23
C ASP A 115 -13.14 -1.99 -0.19
N ILE A 116 -13.14 -1.72 -1.50
CA ILE A 116 -12.69 -0.46 -2.07
C ILE A 116 -13.82 0.58 -1.95
N LEU A 117 -13.48 1.75 -1.41
CA LEU A 117 -14.41 2.87 -1.34
C LEU A 117 -14.59 3.50 -2.73
N LEU A 118 -15.81 3.50 -3.24
CA LEU A 118 -16.19 4.14 -4.49
C LEU A 118 -17.11 5.32 -4.28
N HIS A 119 -17.06 6.29 -5.20
CA HIS A 119 -18.00 7.41 -5.21
C HIS A 119 -19.43 6.90 -5.45
N PRO A 120 -20.48 7.44 -4.78
CA PRO A 120 -21.87 6.98 -4.93
C PRO A 120 -22.42 6.95 -6.36
N LYS A 121 -21.89 7.81 -7.22
CA LYS A 121 -22.24 7.83 -8.66
C LYS A 121 -21.45 6.84 -9.52
N ASN A 122 -20.56 6.06 -8.92
CA ASN A 122 -19.80 5.04 -9.65
C ASN A 122 -20.61 3.74 -9.66
N SER A 123 -21.08 3.32 -10.82
CA SER A 123 -21.85 2.07 -11.00
C SER A 123 -20.98 0.84 -11.19
N LYS A 124 -19.65 0.97 -11.15
CA LYS A 124 -18.73 -0.15 -11.36
C LYS A 124 -18.84 -1.13 -10.17
N LEU A 125 -19.19 -2.36 -10.47
CA LEU A 125 -19.10 -3.44 -9.52
C LEU A 125 -17.68 -4.00 -9.52
N VAL A 126 -17.11 -4.16 -8.34
CA VAL A 126 -15.80 -4.78 -8.12
C VAL A 126 -16.03 -6.05 -7.32
N PHE A 127 -15.67 -7.18 -7.92
CA PHE A 127 -15.66 -8.47 -7.24
C PHE A 127 -14.58 -9.34 -7.89
N TYR A 128 -13.44 -9.48 -7.22
CA TYR A 128 -12.33 -10.29 -7.67
C TYR A 128 -11.88 -11.22 -6.55
N ASN A 129 -11.76 -12.49 -6.82
CA ASN A 129 -11.25 -13.49 -5.89
C ASN A 129 -9.75 -13.70 -6.09
N ASN A 130 -9.09 -14.14 -5.02
CA ASN A 130 -7.68 -14.54 -5.04
C ASN A 130 -6.73 -13.45 -5.54
N VAL A 131 -7.00 -12.19 -5.18
CA VAL A 131 -6.18 -11.04 -5.54
C VAL A 131 -5.02 -10.93 -4.57
N LYS A 132 -3.81 -10.81 -5.10
CA LYS A 132 -2.61 -10.60 -4.29
C LYS A 132 -2.58 -9.19 -3.73
N ILE A 133 -2.33 -9.10 -2.42
CA ILE A 133 -2.07 -7.82 -1.74
C ILE A 133 -0.69 -7.82 -1.10
N LYS A 134 -0.12 -6.62 -0.94
CA LYS A 134 1.12 -6.37 -0.19
C LYS A 134 0.86 -5.27 0.82
N ILE A 135 1.19 -5.54 2.08
CA ILE A 135 1.11 -4.54 3.14
C ILE A 135 2.35 -3.64 3.03
N LEU A 136 2.14 -2.33 2.99
CA LEU A 136 3.20 -1.34 2.95
C LEU A 136 3.53 -0.88 4.37
N GLN A 137 4.81 -0.97 4.71
CA GLN A 137 5.35 -0.61 6.03
C GLN A 137 5.95 0.79 6.03
#